data_baa50388d4532b5085ce54601b17229f
#
_entry.id   baa50388d4532b5085ce54601b17229f
#
_cell.length_a   1.000
_cell.length_b   1.000
_cell.length_c   1.000
_cell.angle_alpha   90.00
_cell.angle_beta   90.00
_cell.angle_gamma   90.00
#
_symmetry.space_group_name_H-M   'P 1'
#
loop_
_entity.id
_entity.type
_entity.pdbx_description
1 polymer ?
#
loop_
_entity_poly.entity_id
_entity_poly.type
_entity_poly.pdbx_seq_one_letter_code
_entity_poly.pdbx_strand_id
1 'polypeptide(L)'
;MTESPGRGLRVGIGYDIHRLARGLPLVLGGVALAHDRGPDAHSDGDVLAHAIGDALLGGMGLGDLGAHFPDTDARWRGASSLSILEAIREMIRGRGARLVNVDATLIAEAPRVGPHVAAMKENLGRALGHTFIQRATIRCAPIRHRLHERAARR
;
A
#
# COMPACT_ATOMS: atom_id res chain seq x y z
N MET A 1 -0.59 -30.02 22.58
CA MET A 1 0.78 -29.69 22.08
C MET A 1 0.66 -28.35 21.34
N THR A 2 1.02 -27.27 22.01
CA THR A 2 1.03 -25.93 21.37
C THR A 2 2.34 -25.84 20.59
N GLU A 3 2.26 -25.95 19.26
CA GLU A 3 3.40 -25.63 18.42
C GLU A 3 3.80 -24.18 18.67
N SER A 4 5.03 -23.99 19.15
CA SER A 4 5.64 -22.67 19.19
C SER A 4 5.62 -22.08 17.77
N PRO A 5 5.18 -20.83 17.59
CA PRO A 5 5.19 -20.22 16.26
C PRO A 5 6.62 -20.28 15.70
N GLY A 6 6.78 -21.02 14.60
CA GLY A 6 8.08 -21.30 13.99
C GLY A 6 8.87 -20.03 13.77
N ARG A 7 10.13 -20.00 14.21
CA ARG A 7 11.13 -18.95 13.93
C ARG A 7 11.54 -19.00 12.46
N GLY A 8 10.60 -18.76 11.53
CA GLY A 8 10.85 -18.82 10.10
C GLY A 8 10.69 -17.45 9.43
N LEU A 9 11.39 -17.26 8.34
CA LEU A 9 11.13 -16.14 7.41
C LEU A 9 9.78 -16.36 6.73
N ARG A 10 8.94 -15.33 6.72
CA ARG A 10 7.69 -15.30 5.97
C ARG A 10 7.77 -14.24 4.88
N VAL A 11 7.18 -14.53 3.74
CA VAL A 11 7.09 -13.62 2.61
C VAL A 11 5.61 -13.44 2.27
N GLY A 12 5.19 -12.22 2.07
CA GLY A 12 3.84 -11.88 1.60
C GLY A 12 3.93 -11.04 0.34
N ILE A 13 2.91 -11.16 -0.50
CA ILE A 13 2.69 -10.31 -1.67
C ILE A 13 1.33 -9.66 -1.54
N GLY A 14 1.24 -8.38 -1.91
CA GLY A 14 0.00 -7.64 -1.97
C GLY A 14 -0.09 -6.85 -3.26
N TYR A 15 -1.29 -6.68 -3.75
CA TYR A 15 -1.60 -5.92 -4.95
C TYR A 15 -2.88 -5.16 -4.73
N ASP A 16 -2.88 -3.88 -5.07
CA ASP A 16 -4.07 -3.04 -4.99
C ASP A 16 -4.21 -2.17 -6.25
N ILE A 17 -5.44 -1.94 -6.66
CA ILE A 17 -5.78 -1.10 -7.79
C ILE A 17 -7.07 -0.34 -7.50
N HIS A 18 -7.03 0.98 -7.70
CA HIS A 18 -8.18 1.84 -7.52
C HIS A 18 -8.53 2.58 -8.80
N ARG A 19 -9.85 2.72 -9.02
CA ARG A 19 -10.36 3.62 -10.06
C ARG A 19 -10.10 5.06 -9.61
N LEU A 20 -9.58 5.89 -10.52
CA LEU A 20 -9.40 7.32 -10.25
C LEU A 20 -10.61 8.12 -10.75
N ALA A 21 -11.15 8.97 -9.88
CA ALA A 21 -12.23 9.91 -10.18
C ALA A 21 -11.73 11.36 -10.08
N ARG A 22 -12.33 12.26 -10.87
CA ARG A 22 -11.95 13.68 -10.87
C ARG A 22 -12.38 14.36 -9.58
N GLY A 23 -11.56 15.31 -9.11
CA GLY A 23 -11.86 16.13 -7.95
C GLY A 23 -11.64 15.45 -6.61
N LEU A 24 -11.17 14.20 -6.60
CA LEU A 24 -10.76 13.51 -5.38
C LEU A 24 -9.26 13.73 -5.11
N PRO A 25 -8.86 13.80 -3.83
CA PRO A 25 -7.46 13.91 -3.47
C PRO A 25 -6.68 12.63 -3.85
N LEU A 26 -5.44 12.79 -4.27
CA LEU A 26 -4.53 11.67 -4.50
C LEU A 26 -3.51 11.58 -3.36
N VAL A 27 -3.56 10.49 -2.61
CA VAL A 27 -2.60 10.18 -1.55
C VAL A 27 -1.86 8.90 -1.92
N LEU A 28 -0.51 8.94 -1.84
CA LEU A 28 0.34 7.77 -2.08
C LEU A 28 1.47 7.74 -1.05
N GLY A 29 1.63 6.62 -0.35
CA GLY A 29 2.60 6.48 0.74
C GLY A 29 2.41 7.55 1.82
N GLY A 30 1.17 7.95 2.08
CA GLY A 30 0.82 9.01 3.03
C GLY A 30 1.22 10.42 2.56
N VAL A 31 1.53 10.62 1.27
CA VAL A 31 1.86 11.92 0.69
C VAL A 31 0.73 12.37 -0.22
N ALA A 32 0.16 13.55 0.06
CA ALA A 32 -0.80 14.19 -0.84
C ALA A 32 -0.08 14.72 -2.07
N LEU A 33 -0.53 14.31 -3.25
CA LEU A 33 0.05 14.69 -4.53
C LEU A 33 -0.90 15.61 -5.30
N ALA A 34 -0.34 16.63 -5.95
CA ALA A 34 -1.11 17.50 -6.82
C ALA A 34 -1.51 16.75 -8.09
N HIS A 35 -2.78 16.42 -8.22
CA HIS A 35 -3.37 15.74 -9.37
C HIS A 35 -4.86 16.07 -9.47
N ASP A 36 -5.44 16.02 -10.68
CA ASP A 36 -6.87 16.32 -10.91
C ASP A 36 -7.80 15.14 -10.58
N ARG A 37 -7.21 13.99 -10.26
CA ARG A 37 -7.93 12.75 -9.93
C ARG A 37 -7.31 12.09 -8.71
N GLY A 38 -8.16 11.46 -7.91
CA GLY A 38 -7.77 10.60 -6.81
C GLY A 38 -8.60 9.33 -6.77
N PRO A 39 -8.23 8.36 -5.93
CA PRO A 39 -8.93 7.10 -5.81
C PRO A 39 -10.35 7.28 -5.29
N ASP A 40 -11.29 6.55 -5.90
CA ASP A 40 -12.66 6.41 -5.41
C ASP A 40 -12.67 5.27 -4.38
N ALA A 41 -12.50 5.63 -3.11
CA ALA A 41 -12.33 4.70 -2.01
C ALA A 41 -13.01 5.21 -0.72
N HIS A 42 -13.21 4.31 0.26
CA HIS A 42 -13.79 4.66 1.56
C HIS A 42 -12.77 5.29 2.53
N SER A 43 -11.49 4.94 2.41
CA SER A 43 -10.37 5.55 3.11
C SER A 43 -9.77 6.70 2.28
N ASP A 44 -8.53 7.10 2.56
CA ASP A 44 -7.77 8.01 1.68
C ASP A 44 -7.34 7.35 0.35
N GLY A 45 -7.60 6.05 0.18
CA GLY A 45 -7.37 5.29 -1.04
C GLY A 45 -5.90 5.12 -1.41
N ASP A 46 -4.99 5.18 -0.45
CA ASP A 46 -3.56 4.99 -0.68
C ASP A 46 -3.25 3.54 -1.11
N VAL A 47 -3.29 3.30 -2.42
CA VAL A 47 -3.04 1.96 -3.02
C VAL A 47 -1.70 1.36 -2.63
N LEU A 48 -0.70 2.21 -2.36
CA LEU A 48 0.62 1.73 -1.95
C LEU A 48 0.58 1.18 -0.53
N ALA A 49 -0.08 1.89 0.38
CA ALA A 49 -0.29 1.45 1.75
C ALA A 49 -1.18 0.19 1.81
N HIS A 50 -2.24 0.13 1.00
CA HIS A 50 -3.13 -1.02 0.94
C HIS A 50 -2.41 -2.28 0.45
N ALA A 51 -1.66 -2.20 -0.66
CA ALA A 51 -0.89 -3.32 -1.15
C ALA A 51 0.13 -3.83 -0.12
N ILE A 52 0.79 -2.92 0.62
CA ILE A 52 1.69 -3.29 1.70
C ILE A 52 0.92 -3.97 2.84
N GLY A 53 -0.25 -3.46 3.20
CA GLY A 53 -1.11 -4.05 4.23
C GLY A 53 -1.49 -5.49 3.89
N ASP A 54 -1.96 -5.73 2.68
CA ASP A 54 -2.31 -7.07 2.19
C ASP A 54 -1.11 -8.03 2.17
N ALA A 55 0.06 -7.53 1.74
CA ALA A 55 1.29 -8.33 1.79
C ALA A 55 1.63 -8.78 3.22
N LEU A 56 1.46 -7.89 4.20
CA LEU A 56 1.74 -8.16 5.60
C LEU A 56 0.75 -9.15 6.21
N LEU A 57 -0.54 -8.94 5.99
CA LEU A 57 -1.60 -9.83 6.46
C LEU A 57 -1.47 -11.22 5.81
N GLY A 58 -1.31 -11.28 4.49
CA GLY A 58 -1.14 -12.53 3.76
C GLY A 58 0.10 -13.31 4.17
N GLY A 59 1.24 -12.63 4.38
CA GLY A 59 2.49 -13.25 4.86
C GLY A 59 2.35 -13.86 6.26
N MET A 60 1.41 -13.35 7.06
CA MET A 60 1.09 -13.89 8.38
C MET A 60 -0.07 -14.90 8.38
N GLY A 61 -0.71 -15.15 7.23
CA GLY A 61 -1.88 -16.00 7.13
C GLY A 61 -3.11 -15.41 7.81
N LEU A 62 -3.24 -14.07 7.78
CA LEU A 62 -4.30 -13.32 8.45
C LEU A 62 -5.45 -12.91 7.53
N GLY A 63 -5.44 -13.33 6.28
CA GLY A 63 -6.38 -12.86 5.27
C GLY A 63 -5.92 -11.55 4.63
N ASP A 64 -6.86 -10.64 4.39
CA ASP A 64 -6.68 -9.39 3.67
C ASP A 64 -7.22 -8.18 4.46
N LEU A 65 -7.04 -6.99 3.87
CA LEU A 65 -7.53 -5.73 4.44
C LEU A 65 -9.05 -5.74 4.63
N GLY A 66 -9.80 -6.24 3.66
CA GLY A 66 -11.26 -6.25 3.71
C GLY A 66 -11.83 -7.05 4.88
N ALA A 67 -11.13 -8.13 5.30
CA ALA A 67 -11.51 -8.93 6.45
C ALA A 67 -11.33 -8.20 7.79
N HIS A 68 -10.35 -7.30 7.90
CA HIS A 68 -10.02 -6.59 9.14
C HIS A 68 -10.52 -5.16 9.20
N PHE A 69 -10.65 -4.52 8.04
CA PHE A 69 -11.00 -3.10 7.89
C PHE A 69 -12.11 -2.95 6.83
N PRO A 70 -13.28 -3.57 7.06
CA PRO A 70 -14.35 -3.56 6.06
C PRO A 70 -14.90 -2.16 5.82
N ASP A 71 -15.26 -1.87 4.58
CA ASP A 71 -15.85 -0.60 4.13
C ASP A 71 -17.17 -0.27 4.85
N THR A 72 -17.84 -1.28 5.39
CA THR A 72 -19.07 -1.12 6.16
C THR A 72 -18.83 -0.56 7.57
N ASP A 73 -17.59 -0.59 8.06
CA ASP A 73 -17.25 -0.07 9.39
C ASP A 73 -16.96 1.43 9.33
N ALA A 74 -17.85 2.21 9.93
CA ALA A 74 -17.75 3.68 9.95
C ALA A 74 -16.45 4.21 10.57
N ARG A 75 -15.73 3.41 11.38
CA ARG A 75 -14.44 3.78 11.98
C ARG A 75 -13.35 4.04 10.93
N TRP A 76 -13.45 3.41 9.77
CA TRP A 76 -12.46 3.50 8.70
C TRP A 76 -12.83 4.47 7.60
N ARG A 77 -14.02 5.08 7.68
CA ARG A 77 -14.45 6.08 6.70
C ARG A 77 -13.57 7.33 6.76
N GLY A 78 -12.85 7.61 5.67
CA GLY A 78 -11.90 8.71 5.59
C GLY A 78 -10.64 8.52 6.43
N ALA A 79 -10.41 7.32 6.98
CA ALA A 79 -9.20 7.03 7.72
C ALA A 79 -7.96 7.11 6.83
N SER A 80 -6.84 7.52 7.42
CA SER A 80 -5.56 7.42 6.74
C SER A 80 -5.13 5.96 6.64
N SER A 81 -4.73 5.53 5.45
CA SER A 81 -4.20 4.18 5.24
C SER A 81 -2.91 3.92 6.02
N LEU A 82 -2.20 4.97 6.44
CA LEU A 82 -1.08 4.83 7.38
C LEU A 82 -1.54 4.34 8.75
N SER A 83 -2.70 4.80 9.25
CA SER A 83 -3.24 4.30 10.53
C SER A 83 -3.67 2.84 10.43
N ILE A 84 -4.13 2.40 9.27
CA ILE A 84 -4.41 0.98 8.98
C ILE A 84 -3.10 0.17 9.05
N LEU A 85 -2.01 0.66 8.45
CA LEU A 85 -0.70 -0.01 8.53
C LEU A 85 -0.17 -0.08 9.98
N GLU A 86 -0.40 0.94 10.79
CA GLU A 86 -0.05 0.92 12.21
C GLU A 86 -0.81 -0.18 12.97
N ALA A 87 -2.12 -0.31 12.71
CA ALA A 87 -2.92 -1.38 13.29
C ALA A 87 -2.43 -2.78 12.86
N ILE A 88 -2.12 -2.96 11.57
CA ILE A 88 -1.56 -4.22 11.05
C ILE A 88 -0.21 -4.53 11.70
N ARG A 89 0.66 -3.53 11.87
CA ARG A 89 1.93 -3.70 12.57
C ARG A 89 1.73 -4.25 13.99
N GLU A 90 0.78 -3.70 14.74
CA GLU A 90 0.50 -4.19 16.09
C GLU A 90 -0.07 -5.62 16.08
N MET A 91 -0.91 -5.98 15.09
CA MET A 91 -1.39 -7.35 14.92
C MET A 91 -0.23 -8.34 14.68
N ILE A 92 0.75 -7.96 13.86
CA ILE A 92 1.93 -8.78 13.55
C ILE A 92 2.83 -8.91 14.78
N ARG A 93 3.07 -7.80 15.51
CA ARG A 93 3.85 -7.79 16.75
C ARG A 93 3.23 -8.68 17.81
N GLY A 94 1.90 -8.63 17.98
CA GLY A 94 1.16 -9.48 18.92
C GLY A 94 1.33 -10.97 18.63
N ARG A 95 1.76 -11.35 17.42
CA ARG A 95 2.09 -12.73 17.02
C ARG A 95 3.58 -13.06 17.06
N GLY A 96 4.38 -12.19 17.68
CA GLY A 96 5.82 -12.39 17.83
C GLY A 96 6.62 -12.22 16.53
N ALA A 97 6.00 -11.69 15.47
CA ALA A 97 6.69 -11.40 14.21
C ALA A 97 7.13 -9.94 14.14
N ARG A 98 8.12 -9.70 13.30
CA ARG A 98 8.58 -8.36 12.94
C ARG A 98 8.80 -8.28 11.44
N LEU A 99 8.54 -7.11 10.92
CA LEU A 99 8.78 -6.82 9.52
C LEU A 99 10.30 -6.69 9.27
N VAL A 100 10.84 -7.21 8.20
CA VAL A 100 12.26 -7.15 7.82
C VAL A 100 12.49 -6.26 6.63
N ASN A 101 11.66 -6.29 5.61
CA ASN A 101 11.78 -5.47 4.41
C ASN A 101 10.44 -5.32 3.69
N VAL A 102 10.29 -4.22 2.97
CA VAL A 102 9.23 -3.99 1.99
C VAL A 102 9.90 -3.55 0.70
N ASP A 103 9.55 -4.19 -0.41
CA ASP A 103 9.82 -3.69 -1.75
C ASP A 103 8.47 -3.47 -2.44
N ALA A 104 8.23 -2.27 -2.94
CA ALA A 104 6.96 -1.89 -3.53
C ALA A 104 7.17 -1.24 -4.89
N THR A 105 6.32 -1.57 -5.86
CA THR A 105 6.33 -0.96 -7.18
C THR A 105 4.98 -0.30 -7.43
N LEU A 106 5.01 1.01 -7.68
CA LEU A 106 3.85 1.76 -8.12
C LEU A 106 3.84 1.84 -9.65
N ILE A 107 2.73 1.43 -10.27
CA ILE A 107 2.51 1.53 -11.70
C ILE A 107 1.51 2.66 -11.94
N ALA A 108 1.99 3.78 -12.50
CA ALA A 108 1.18 4.96 -12.77
C ALA A 108 1.72 5.74 -13.95
N GLU A 109 0.84 6.37 -14.72
CA GLU A 109 1.21 7.29 -15.80
C GLU A 109 1.54 8.68 -15.25
N ALA A 110 0.76 9.12 -14.26
CA ALA A 110 0.87 10.42 -13.61
C ALA A 110 0.31 10.34 -12.17
N PRO A 111 0.74 11.27 -11.30
CA PRO A 111 1.82 12.23 -11.45
C PRO A 111 3.22 11.58 -11.34
N ARG A 112 4.29 12.35 -11.61
CA ARG A 112 5.66 11.88 -11.34
C ARG A 112 5.90 11.78 -9.85
N VAL A 113 6.04 10.56 -9.33
CA VAL A 113 6.22 10.33 -7.88
C VAL A 113 7.67 10.43 -7.40
N GLY A 114 8.66 10.43 -8.31
CA GLY A 114 10.08 10.46 -7.98
C GLY A 114 10.48 11.48 -6.91
N PRO A 115 10.06 12.75 -7.01
CA PRO A 115 10.38 13.78 -6.01
C PRO A 115 9.79 13.48 -4.62
N HIS A 116 8.77 12.66 -4.53
CA HIS A 116 8.02 12.37 -3.30
C HIS A 116 8.41 11.04 -2.63
N VAL A 117 9.21 10.21 -3.30
CA VAL A 117 9.59 8.87 -2.81
C VAL A 117 10.25 8.92 -1.43
N ALA A 118 11.08 9.91 -1.15
CA ALA A 118 11.72 10.04 0.16
C ALA A 118 10.68 10.24 1.29
N ALA A 119 9.72 11.14 1.09
CA ALA A 119 8.64 11.39 2.05
C ALA A 119 7.71 10.18 2.20
N MET A 120 7.36 9.49 1.08
CA MET A 120 6.59 8.25 1.12
C MET A 120 7.28 7.17 1.97
N LYS A 121 8.58 6.98 1.76
CA LYS A 121 9.38 6.03 2.55
C LYS A 121 9.40 6.38 4.02
N GLU A 122 9.55 7.65 4.36
CA GLU A 122 9.54 8.12 5.74
C GLU A 122 8.19 7.86 6.41
N ASN A 123 7.08 8.21 5.75
CA ASN A 123 5.74 8.00 6.28
C ASN A 123 5.43 6.52 6.49
N LEU A 124 5.67 5.69 5.46
CA LEU A 124 5.48 4.25 5.54
C LEU A 124 6.39 3.62 6.60
N GLY A 125 7.65 4.05 6.67
CA GLY A 125 8.59 3.59 7.70
C GLY A 125 8.13 3.95 9.11
N ARG A 126 7.57 5.13 9.32
CA ARG A 126 7.01 5.55 10.61
C ARG A 126 5.81 4.70 10.99
N ALA A 127 4.87 4.47 10.07
CA ALA A 127 3.70 3.63 10.30
C ALA A 127 4.07 2.18 10.62
N LEU A 128 5.08 1.64 9.94
CA LEU A 128 5.52 0.25 10.08
C LEU A 128 6.60 0.02 11.15
N GLY A 129 7.11 1.09 11.77
CA GLY A 129 8.17 1.04 12.77
C GLY A 129 9.56 1.36 12.20
N HIS A 130 10.30 2.21 12.88
CA HIS A 130 11.51 2.90 12.40
C HIS A 130 12.64 2.05 11.80
N THR A 131 12.67 0.76 12.02
CA THR A 131 13.73 -0.14 11.53
C THR A 131 13.71 -0.31 10.00
N PHE A 132 12.71 0.27 9.33
CA PHE A 132 12.34 -0.04 7.94
C PHE A 132 12.78 0.96 6.88
N ILE A 133 13.00 2.22 7.25
CA ILE A 133 13.20 3.33 6.31
C ILE A 133 14.38 3.10 5.37
N GLN A 134 15.38 2.35 5.79
CA GLN A 134 16.58 2.13 4.99
C GLN A 134 16.42 1.08 3.88
N ARG A 135 15.37 0.25 3.93
CA ARG A 135 15.21 -0.89 3.02
C ARG A 135 13.97 -0.86 2.14
N ALA A 136 13.04 0.08 2.34
CA ALA A 136 11.89 0.21 1.46
C ALA A 136 12.31 0.75 0.10
N THR A 137 11.94 0.06 -0.96
CA THR A 137 12.14 0.51 -2.34
C THR A 137 10.77 0.83 -2.94
N ILE A 138 10.61 2.04 -3.49
CA ILE A 138 9.43 2.42 -4.26
C ILE A 138 9.89 2.72 -5.67
N ARG A 139 9.35 1.99 -6.63
CA ARG A 139 9.63 2.17 -8.05
C ARG A 139 8.39 2.69 -8.73
N CYS A 140 8.54 3.62 -9.65
CA CYS A 140 7.49 4.05 -10.55
C CYS A 140 7.75 3.48 -11.94
N ALA A 141 6.79 2.72 -12.44
CA ALA A 141 6.84 2.18 -13.80
C ALA A 141 5.78 2.87 -14.66
N PRO A 142 6.13 3.49 -15.79
CA PRO A 142 5.14 4.06 -16.69
C PRO A 142 4.37 2.93 -17.39
N ILE A 143 3.04 3.07 -17.47
CA ILE A 143 2.22 2.22 -18.32
C ILE A 143 2.49 2.66 -19.77
N ARG A 144 3.18 1.84 -20.54
CA ARG A 144 3.35 2.10 -21.97
C ARG A 144 2.15 1.50 -22.71
N HIS A 145 1.16 2.31 -23.05
CA HIS A 145 0.09 1.92 -23.96
C HIS A 145 0.66 1.76 -25.39
N ARG A 146 1.09 0.56 -25.75
CA ARG A 146 1.46 0.19 -27.14
C ARG A 146 0.33 -0.53 -27.86
N LEU A 147 -0.93 -0.27 -27.58
CA LEU A 147 -2.00 -1.09 -28.17
C LEU A 147 -2.99 -0.38 -29.10
N HIS A 148 -2.88 0.91 -29.39
CA HIS A 148 -3.90 1.59 -30.23
C HIS A 148 -3.45 2.31 -31.49
N GLU A 149 -2.20 2.22 -31.90
CA GLU A 149 -1.79 2.86 -33.17
C GLU A 149 -1.86 1.98 -34.42
N ARG A 150 -2.30 0.72 -34.33
CA ARG A 150 -2.42 -0.16 -35.51
C ARG A 150 -3.81 -0.23 -36.16
N ALA A 151 -4.84 0.38 -35.57
CA ALA A 151 -6.20 0.32 -36.10
C ALA A 151 -6.62 1.52 -36.96
N ALA A 152 -5.80 2.57 -37.07
CA ALA A 152 -6.15 3.76 -37.84
C ALA A 152 -5.45 3.90 -39.20
N ARG A 153 -4.83 2.83 -39.71
CA ARG A 153 -4.22 2.80 -41.04
C ARG A 153 -4.69 1.57 -41.83
N ARG A 154 -5.98 1.49 -42.09
CA ARG A 154 -6.56 0.72 -43.22
C ARG A 154 -7.78 1.45 -43.73
#